data_ad232a67d0d60542fbd8b7a447dd8ce5
#
_entry.id   ad232a67d0d60542fbd8b7a447dd8ce5
#
_cell.length_a   1.000
_cell.length_b   1.000
_cell.length_c   1.000
_cell.angle_alpha   90.00
_cell.angle_beta   90.00
_cell.angle_gamma   90.00
#
_symmetry.space_group_name_H-M   'P 1'
#
loop_
_entity.id
_entity.type
_entity.pdbx_description
1 polymer ?
#
loop_
_entity_poly.entity_id
_entity_poly.type
_entity_poly.pdbx_seq_one_letter_code
_entity_poly.pdbx_strand_id
1 'polypeptide(L)'
;LESLKKFYNFPTLKRSGNTVTLEAKNLIFKVNVGSQEAFLNGVKFVCTYPVIESGTKVGISRIDLTKLIDPVLRPSYIANAGNFRTVIIDAGHGGKDSGAANAYNTEKTYNLKVAGELKALLIAKGFKVVLTRQSDVYLTLQERVDVANAVKEPAIFISIHFNSGGRSARGIETFTLSPAGVAHYGSDIKSSDFQTRNGNQNDSANVALATAVHSQVLGKIGVNNTLDRGIKRARFSVLTGVKYPAILLEGGFMSHPYEARLMENPKYLTAVATGISNAVTLYQRAVSYRKPAAAPAQ
;
A
#
# COMPACT_ATOMS: atom_id res chain seq x y z
N LEU A 1 23.44 2.03 -7.68
CA LEU A 1 22.35 2.66 -8.47
C LEU A 1 22.68 2.75 -9.96
N GLU A 2 23.93 2.77 -10.37
CA GLU A 2 24.32 2.75 -11.81
C GLU A 2 23.73 1.54 -12.56
N SER A 3 23.75 0.35 -11.94
CA SER A 3 23.12 -0.82 -12.52
C SER A 3 21.60 -0.68 -12.66
N LEU A 4 20.92 -0.01 -11.71
CA LEU A 4 19.51 0.31 -11.82
C LEU A 4 19.25 1.27 -12.99
N LYS A 5 20.04 2.35 -13.08
CA LYS A 5 19.98 3.31 -14.19
C LYS A 5 19.99 2.59 -15.51
N LYS A 6 20.97 1.70 -15.72
CA LYS A 6 21.14 0.93 -16.95
C LYS A 6 19.97 -0.03 -17.18
N PHE A 7 19.57 -0.80 -16.17
CA PHE A 7 18.54 -1.85 -16.30
C PHE A 7 17.15 -1.28 -16.57
N TYR A 8 16.78 -0.19 -15.90
CA TYR A 8 15.47 0.46 -16.08
C TYR A 8 15.48 1.60 -17.11
N ASN A 9 16.60 1.80 -17.82
CA ASN A 9 16.77 2.82 -18.85
C ASN A 9 16.49 4.25 -18.34
N PHE A 10 16.97 4.60 -17.15
CA PHE A 10 16.96 5.97 -16.70
C PHE A 10 18.03 6.76 -17.46
N PRO A 11 17.66 7.83 -18.20
CA PRO A 11 18.66 8.66 -18.90
C PRO A 11 19.58 9.41 -17.94
N THR A 12 19.06 9.79 -16.76
CA THR A 12 19.79 10.65 -15.84
C THR A 12 19.97 9.99 -14.46
N LEU A 13 21.19 10.13 -13.93
CA LEU A 13 21.51 9.92 -12.52
C LEU A 13 22.18 11.20 -12.01
N LYS A 14 21.63 11.80 -10.97
CA LYS A 14 22.16 12.99 -10.30
C LYS A 14 22.42 12.70 -8.84
N ARG A 15 23.43 13.36 -8.28
CA ARG A 15 23.71 13.32 -6.85
C ARG A 15 23.82 14.73 -6.30
N SER A 16 23.19 14.98 -5.15
CA SER A 16 23.32 16.21 -4.38
C SER A 16 23.44 15.85 -2.90
N GLY A 17 24.65 15.97 -2.35
CA GLY A 17 24.96 15.49 -1.00
C GLY A 17 24.66 13.99 -0.86
N ASN A 18 23.82 13.64 0.12
CA ASN A 18 23.39 12.25 0.37
C ASN A 18 22.24 11.82 -0.54
N THR A 19 21.62 12.74 -1.29
CA THR A 19 20.48 12.40 -2.16
C THR A 19 20.97 11.95 -3.52
N VAL A 20 20.51 10.78 -3.96
CA VAL A 20 20.72 10.26 -5.33
C VAL A 20 19.37 10.12 -6.03
N THR A 21 19.29 10.68 -7.24
CA THR A 21 18.07 10.73 -8.03
C THR A 21 18.31 10.11 -9.41
N LEU A 22 17.46 9.17 -9.78
CA LEU A 22 17.32 8.64 -11.13
C LEU A 22 16.09 9.26 -11.77
N GLU A 23 16.25 9.88 -12.95
CA GLU A 23 15.16 10.59 -13.62
C GLU A 23 14.94 10.07 -15.03
N ALA A 24 13.67 9.92 -15.40
CA ALA A 24 13.17 9.72 -16.75
C ALA A 24 11.95 10.64 -16.96
N LYS A 25 11.40 10.71 -18.19
CA LYS A 25 10.34 11.66 -18.58
C LYS A 25 9.17 11.76 -17.59
N ASN A 26 8.71 10.62 -17.04
CA ASN A 26 7.55 10.54 -16.15
C ASN A 26 7.86 9.73 -14.88
N LEU A 27 9.13 9.55 -14.56
CA LEU A 27 9.55 8.67 -13.49
C LEU A 27 10.76 9.28 -12.78
N ILE A 28 10.59 9.57 -11.49
CA ILE A 28 11.64 10.08 -10.61
C ILE A 28 11.79 9.10 -9.45
N PHE A 29 12.92 8.45 -9.36
CA PHE A 29 13.28 7.61 -8.23
C PHE A 29 14.38 8.28 -7.43
N LYS A 30 14.13 8.51 -6.14
CA LYS A 30 15.05 9.23 -5.24
C LYS A 30 15.30 8.41 -3.97
N VAL A 31 16.55 8.37 -3.54
CA VAL A 31 16.98 7.76 -2.28
C VAL A 31 17.96 8.66 -1.55
N ASN A 32 18.06 8.49 -0.23
CA ASN A 32 19.06 9.16 0.59
C ASN A 32 20.01 8.12 1.19
N VAL A 33 21.30 8.30 1.00
CA VAL A 33 22.35 7.45 1.59
C VAL A 33 22.25 7.52 3.11
N GLY A 34 22.32 6.36 3.76
CA GLY A 34 22.14 6.21 5.21
C GLY A 34 20.70 6.15 5.67
N SER A 35 19.70 6.29 4.77
CA SER A 35 18.27 6.26 5.10
C SER A 35 17.57 5.02 4.54
N GLN A 36 16.52 4.58 5.22
CA GLN A 36 15.57 3.59 4.71
C GLN A 36 14.50 4.19 3.79
N GLU A 37 14.49 5.50 3.59
CA GLU A 37 13.48 6.16 2.77
C GLU A 37 13.88 6.17 1.29
N ALA A 38 12.97 5.68 0.46
CA ALA A 38 13.01 5.81 -0.99
C ALA A 38 11.74 6.51 -1.47
N PHE A 39 11.83 7.24 -2.58
CA PHE A 39 10.68 7.95 -3.16
C PHE A 39 10.55 7.61 -4.64
N LEU A 40 9.33 7.31 -5.07
CA LEU A 40 9.01 7.15 -6.48
C LEU A 40 7.87 8.09 -6.85
N ASN A 41 8.15 9.05 -7.74
CA ASN A 41 7.21 10.13 -8.08
C ASN A 41 6.60 10.82 -6.85
N GLY A 42 7.42 11.03 -5.82
CA GLY A 42 7.02 11.67 -4.57
C GLY A 42 6.36 10.75 -3.54
N VAL A 43 5.97 9.53 -3.89
CA VAL A 43 5.45 8.54 -2.94
C VAL A 43 6.59 7.95 -2.13
N LYS A 44 6.46 7.95 -0.80
CA LYS A 44 7.45 7.39 0.11
C LYS A 44 7.32 5.87 0.23
N PHE A 45 8.46 5.20 0.24
CA PHE A 45 8.63 3.78 0.56
C PHE A 45 9.62 3.63 1.71
N VAL A 46 9.34 2.73 2.63
CA VAL A 46 10.27 2.39 3.71
C VAL A 46 10.96 1.07 3.35
N CYS A 47 12.25 1.17 3.03
CA CYS A 47 13.11 0.04 2.73
C CYS A 47 13.37 -0.82 3.99
N THR A 48 13.70 -2.09 3.79
CA THR A 48 14.12 -3.00 4.87
C THR A 48 15.45 -2.56 5.47
N TYR A 49 16.36 -2.13 4.60
CA TYR A 49 17.71 -1.72 4.99
C TYR A 49 18.01 -0.31 4.49
N PRO A 50 18.85 0.44 5.23
CA PRO A 50 19.33 1.73 4.73
C PRO A 50 20.04 1.60 3.38
N VAL A 51 19.91 2.63 2.58
CA VAL A 51 20.72 2.79 1.36
C VAL A 51 22.17 2.99 1.78
N ILE A 52 23.08 2.18 1.26
CA ILE A 52 24.49 2.17 1.64
C ILE A 52 25.37 2.82 0.58
N GLU A 53 26.52 3.31 1.00
CA GLU A 53 27.61 3.75 0.13
C GLU A 53 28.85 2.91 0.39
N SER A 54 29.52 2.47 -0.67
CA SER A 54 30.80 1.77 -0.62
C SER A 54 31.71 2.31 -1.72
N GLY A 55 32.73 3.04 -1.32
CA GLY A 55 33.56 3.83 -2.25
C GLY A 55 32.70 4.83 -3.02
N THR A 56 32.72 4.79 -4.35
CA THR A 56 31.92 5.64 -5.22
C THR A 56 30.52 5.06 -5.56
N LYS A 57 30.19 3.88 -5.06
CA LYS A 57 28.98 3.15 -5.42
C LYS A 57 27.90 3.29 -4.35
N VAL A 58 26.71 3.70 -4.77
CA VAL A 58 25.52 3.71 -3.91
C VAL A 58 24.67 2.50 -4.23
N GLY A 59 24.28 1.75 -3.19
CA GLY A 59 23.54 0.49 -3.28
C GLY A 59 22.21 0.51 -2.50
N ILE A 60 21.23 -0.20 -3.03
CA ILE A 60 20.00 -0.57 -2.33
C ILE A 60 20.00 -2.09 -2.14
N SER A 61 19.40 -2.57 -1.08
CA SER A 61 19.37 -4.01 -0.79
C SER A 61 18.67 -4.79 -1.90
N ARG A 62 19.12 -6.03 -2.16
CA ARG A 62 18.51 -6.89 -3.17
C ARG A 62 17.04 -7.16 -2.86
N ILE A 63 16.68 -7.35 -1.59
CA ILE A 63 15.31 -7.62 -1.19
C ILE A 63 14.41 -6.41 -1.44
N ASP A 64 14.89 -5.19 -1.17
CA ASP A 64 14.14 -3.96 -1.45
C ASP A 64 14.02 -3.72 -2.95
N LEU A 65 15.09 -3.96 -3.71
CA LEU A 65 15.01 -3.85 -5.15
C LEU A 65 13.94 -4.79 -5.72
N THR A 66 14.00 -6.07 -5.38
CA THR A 66 13.16 -7.10 -6.02
C THR A 66 11.73 -7.16 -5.48
N LYS A 67 11.53 -6.82 -4.20
CA LYS A 67 10.25 -6.97 -3.49
C LYS A 67 9.57 -5.63 -3.12
N LEU A 68 10.20 -4.50 -3.46
CA LEU A 68 9.63 -3.17 -3.18
C LEU A 68 9.67 -2.26 -4.41
N ILE A 69 10.81 -2.13 -5.07
CA ILE A 69 11.01 -1.14 -6.14
C ILE A 69 10.64 -1.70 -7.52
N ASP A 70 11.12 -2.88 -7.87
CA ASP A 70 10.87 -3.50 -9.19
C ASP A 70 9.36 -3.68 -9.50
N PRO A 71 8.50 -4.15 -8.55
CA PRO A 71 7.07 -4.28 -8.80
C PRO A 71 6.37 -2.97 -9.18
N VAL A 72 6.91 -1.84 -8.72
CA VAL A 72 6.35 -0.51 -9.01
C VAL A 72 6.89 0.05 -10.33
N LEU A 73 8.16 -0.21 -10.63
CA LEU A 73 8.77 0.20 -11.89
C LEU A 73 8.27 -0.62 -13.09
N ARG A 74 7.89 -1.88 -12.86
CA ARG A 74 7.46 -2.81 -13.91
C ARG A 74 6.20 -3.59 -13.51
N PRO A 75 5.08 -2.94 -13.19
CA PRO A 75 3.87 -3.63 -12.72
C PRO A 75 3.31 -4.62 -13.75
N SER A 76 3.51 -4.39 -15.04
CA SER A 76 3.09 -5.29 -16.13
C SER A 76 3.83 -6.64 -16.15
N TYR A 77 4.92 -6.79 -15.40
CA TYR A 77 5.64 -8.06 -15.25
C TYR A 77 5.15 -8.89 -14.07
N ILE A 78 4.19 -8.38 -13.27
CA ILE A 78 3.61 -9.13 -12.17
C ILE A 78 2.69 -10.21 -12.73
N ALA A 79 3.06 -11.47 -12.55
CA ALA A 79 2.27 -12.59 -13.03
C ALA A 79 0.90 -12.64 -12.34
N ASN A 80 -0.14 -12.97 -13.12
CA ASN A 80 -1.51 -13.25 -12.65
C ASN A 80 -2.22 -12.10 -11.90
N ALA A 81 -1.73 -10.86 -11.96
CA ALA A 81 -2.29 -9.76 -11.19
C ALA A 81 -3.46 -9.01 -11.88
N GLY A 82 -3.62 -9.13 -13.20
CA GLY A 82 -4.44 -8.20 -14.00
C GLY A 82 -5.91 -8.55 -14.20
N ASN A 83 -6.34 -9.76 -13.94
CA ASN A 83 -7.66 -10.25 -14.39
C ASN A 83 -8.72 -10.25 -13.27
N PHE A 84 -8.54 -9.48 -12.20
CA PHE A 84 -9.55 -9.41 -11.15
C PHE A 84 -10.75 -8.53 -11.56
N ARG A 85 -11.92 -8.93 -11.09
CA ARG A 85 -13.18 -8.16 -11.18
C ARG A 85 -13.81 -7.95 -9.81
N THR A 86 -13.30 -8.62 -8.79
CA THR A 86 -13.82 -8.58 -7.43
C THR A 86 -12.87 -7.81 -6.52
N VAL A 87 -13.42 -6.88 -5.76
CA VAL A 87 -12.73 -6.14 -4.70
C VAL A 87 -13.32 -6.55 -3.36
N ILE A 88 -12.49 -7.08 -2.48
CA ILE A 88 -12.85 -7.43 -1.12
C ILE A 88 -12.46 -6.27 -0.23
N ILE A 89 -13.42 -5.68 0.45
CA ILE A 89 -13.22 -4.55 1.36
C ILE A 89 -13.40 -5.06 2.79
N ASP A 90 -12.37 -4.90 3.58
CA ASP A 90 -12.40 -5.21 5.01
C ASP A 90 -12.51 -3.91 5.80
N ALA A 91 -13.67 -3.64 6.39
CA ALA A 91 -13.84 -2.56 7.34
C ALA A 91 -13.32 -3.02 8.70
N GLY A 92 -12.13 -2.54 9.11
CA GLY A 92 -11.48 -2.93 10.36
C GLY A 92 -12.38 -2.76 11.58
N HIS A 93 -12.14 -3.57 12.62
CA HIS A 93 -12.91 -3.55 13.88
C HIS A 93 -14.40 -3.85 13.69
N GLY A 94 -15.24 -3.58 14.71
CA GLY A 94 -16.70 -3.77 14.66
C GLY A 94 -17.27 -4.42 15.92
N GLY A 95 -18.53 -4.15 16.22
CA GLY A 95 -19.23 -4.67 17.41
C GLY A 95 -18.52 -4.26 18.70
N LYS A 96 -18.11 -5.27 19.48
CA LYS A 96 -17.37 -5.07 20.74
C LYS A 96 -15.94 -4.53 20.59
N ASP A 97 -15.34 -4.65 19.40
CA ASP A 97 -14.04 -4.09 19.08
C ASP A 97 -14.25 -2.71 18.45
N SER A 98 -14.02 -1.66 19.24
CA SER A 98 -14.16 -0.28 18.77
C SER A 98 -13.02 0.18 17.87
N GLY A 99 -11.86 -0.50 17.92
CA GLY A 99 -10.59 0.07 17.47
C GLY A 99 -10.21 1.29 18.32
N ALA A 100 -9.44 2.20 17.76
CA ALA A 100 -9.11 3.47 18.38
C ALA A 100 -10.37 4.35 18.56
N ALA A 101 -10.29 5.31 19.47
CA ALA A 101 -11.33 6.30 19.70
C ALA A 101 -10.73 7.71 19.75
N ASN A 102 -11.49 8.70 19.32
CA ASN A 102 -11.19 10.11 19.50
C ASN A 102 -12.37 10.83 20.21
N ALA A 103 -12.31 12.14 20.31
CA ALA A 103 -13.36 12.93 20.98
C ALA A 103 -14.72 12.88 20.25
N TYR A 104 -14.79 12.37 19.05
CA TYR A 104 -15.99 12.40 18.19
C TYR A 104 -16.57 11.00 17.96
N ASN A 105 -15.69 10.01 17.67
CA ASN A 105 -16.19 8.69 17.25
C ASN A 105 -15.14 7.59 17.47
N THR A 106 -15.51 6.35 17.11
CA THR A 106 -14.63 5.17 17.13
C THR A 106 -14.16 4.82 15.72
N GLU A 107 -13.02 4.19 15.63
CA GLU A 107 -12.40 3.76 14.37
C GLU A 107 -13.33 2.85 13.56
N LYS A 108 -14.00 1.89 14.21
CA LYS A 108 -14.96 0.98 13.56
C LYS A 108 -16.05 1.71 12.77
N THR A 109 -16.45 2.90 13.25
CA THR A 109 -17.48 3.72 12.60
C THR A 109 -16.96 4.38 11.33
N TYR A 110 -15.75 4.95 11.37
CA TYR A 110 -15.13 5.55 10.19
C TYR A 110 -14.80 4.49 9.14
N ASN A 111 -14.27 3.35 9.55
CA ASN A 111 -13.96 2.22 8.66
C ASN A 111 -15.21 1.76 7.90
N LEU A 112 -16.34 1.62 8.60
CA LEU A 112 -17.59 1.20 7.98
C LEU A 112 -18.16 2.24 7.02
N LYS A 113 -18.07 3.54 7.36
CA LYS A 113 -18.49 4.64 6.48
C LYS A 113 -17.69 4.65 5.17
N VAL A 114 -16.33 4.60 5.27
CA VAL A 114 -15.47 4.57 4.08
C VAL A 114 -15.73 3.32 3.24
N ALA A 115 -15.91 2.15 3.87
CA ALA A 115 -16.21 0.90 3.17
C ALA A 115 -17.54 0.96 2.40
N GLY A 116 -18.58 1.58 2.97
CA GLY A 116 -19.87 1.77 2.32
C GLY A 116 -19.79 2.68 1.09
N GLU A 117 -19.11 3.83 1.22
CA GLU A 117 -18.88 4.74 0.10
C GLU A 117 -18.02 4.10 -1.00
N LEU A 118 -16.94 3.42 -0.61
CA LEU A 118 -16.06 2.72 -1.55
C LEU A 118 -16.80 1.63 -2.31
N LYS A 119 -17.68 0.87 -1.65
CA LYS A 119 -18.53 -0.13 -2.30
C LYS A 119 -19.35 0.50 -3.42
N ALA A 120 -20.05 1.62 -3.14
CA ALA A 120 -20.87 2.29 -4.13
C ALA A 120 -20.04 2.77 -5.34
N LEU A 121 -18.87 3.39 -5.08
CA LEU A 121 -17.96 3.87 -6.12
C LEU A 121 -17.40 2.75 -7.00
N LEU A 122 -17.08 1.59 -6.43
CA LEU A 122 -16.56 0.45 -7.17
C LEU A 122 -17.65 -0.25 -7.99
N ILE A 123 -18.84 -0.41 -7.45
CA ILE A 123 -20.00 -0.96 -8.19
C ILE A 123 -20.31 -0.07 -9.41
N ALA A 124 -20.30 1.26 -9.25
CA ALA A 124 -20.49 2.20 -10.35
C ALA A 124 -19.41 2.08 -11.45
N LYS A 125 -18.22 1.57 -11.11
CA LYS A 125 -17.13 1.27 -12.06
C LYS A 125 -17.18 -0.16 -12.62
N GLY A 126 -18.21 -0.95 -12.29
CA GLY A 126 -18.42 -2.30 -12.80
C GLY A 126 -17.64 -3.40 -12.06
N PHE A 127 -17.11 -3.12 -10.88
CA PHE A 127 -16.50 -4.14 -10.02
C PHE A 127 -17.56 -4.87 -9.20
N LYS A 128 -17.33 -6.15 -8.96
CA LYS A 128 -18.01 -6.89 -7.88
C LYS A 128 -17.36 -6.49 -6.55
N VAL A 129 -18.17 -6.35 -5.50
CA VAL A 129 -17.68 -5.98 -4.18
C VAL A 129 -18.17 -6.97 -3.14
N VAL A 130 -17.23 -7.47 -2.34
CA VAL A 130 -17.47 -8.28 -1.15
C VAL A 130 -17.03 -7.49 0.06
N LEU A 131 -17.89 -7.34 1.07
CA LEU A 131 -17.54 -6.72 2.35
C LEU A 131 -17.34 -7.81 3.40
N THR A 132 -16.32 -7.70 4.24
CA THR A 132 -16.18 -8.58 5.40
C THR A 132 -17.32 -8.38 6.39
N ARG A 133 -17.74 -7.12 6.62
CA ARG A 133 -18.93 -6.75 7.39
C ARG A 133 -19.69 -5.61 6.72
N GLN A 134 -21.01 -5.61 6.86
CA GLN A 134 -21.90 -4.58 6.29
C GLN A 134 -22.62 -3.76 7.38
N SER A 135 -22.41 -4.11 8.64
CA SER A 135 -22.99 -3.45 9.81
C SER A 135 -21.97 -3.42 10.96
N ASP A 136 -22.36 -2.88 12.10
CA ASP A 136 -21.51 -2.84 13.29
C ASP A 136 -21.51 -4.19 14.02
N VAL A 137 -20.91 -5.21 13.41
CA VAL A 137 -20.71 -6.55 13.96
C VAL A 137 -19.23 -6.84 14.17
N TYR A 138 -18.91 -7.59 15.20
CA TYR A 138 -17.56 -8.08 15.47
C TYR A 138 -17.24 -9.27 14.58
N LEU A 139 -16.07 -9.24 13.96
CA LEU A 139 -15.47 -10.39 13.29
C LEU A 139 -14.05 -10.58 13.83
N THR A 140 -13.70 -11.82 14.10
CA THR A 140 -12.32 -12.21 14.37
C THR A 140 -11.45 -12.00 13.14
N LEU A 141 -10.14 -11.89 13.32
CA LEU A 141 -9.19 -11.77 12.20
C LEU A 141 -9.28 -12.96 11.24
N GLN A 142 -9.54 -14.18 11.78
CA GLN A 142 -9.71 -15.37 10.95
C GLN A 142 -10.98 -15.32 10.12
N GLU A 143 -12.11 -14.92 10.69
CA GLU A 143 -13.37 -14.79 9.95
C GLU A 143 -13.27 -13.80 8.78
N ARG A 144 -12.50 -12.69 8.93
CA ARG A 144 -12.20 -11.76 7.83
C ARG A 144 -11.42 -12.44 6.71
N VAL A 145 -10.43 -13.24 7.07
CA VAL A 145 -9.63 -14.04 6.12
C VAL A 145 -10.52 -15.09 5.44
N ASP A 146 -11.40 -15.73 6.16
CA ASP A 146 -12.30 -16.77 5.63
C ASP A 146 -13.29 -16.19 4.63
N VAL A 147 -13.90 -15.03 4.94
CA VAL A 147 -14.75 -14.30 4.00
C VAL A 147 -13.97 -13.97 2.72
N ALA A 148 -12.74 -13.46 2.85
CA ALA A 148 -11.91 -13.16 1.69
C ALA A 148 -11.58 -14.39 0.87
N ASN A 149 -11.16 -15.47 1.52
CA ASN A 149 -10.72 -16.70 0.87
C ASN A 149 -11.89 -17.56 0.33
N ALA A 150 -13.12 -17.30 0.74
CA ALA A 150 -14.33 -17.90 0.18
C ALA A 150 -14.62 -17.43 -1.25
N VAL A 151 -14.16 -16.25 -1.64
CA VAL A 151 -14.23 -15.76 -3.04
C VAL A 151 -13.46 -16.74 -3.94
N LYS A 152 -14.04 -17.11 -5.08
CA LYS A 152 -13.45 -18.12 -5.99
C LYS A 152 -12.78 -17.49 -7.19
N GLU A 153 -13.28 -16.36 -7.65
CA GLU A 153 -12.70 -15.61 -8.76
C GLU A 153 -11.47 -14.78 -8.32
N PRO A 154 -10.62 -14.34 -9.28
CA PRO A 154 -9.53 -13.42 -8.99
C PRO A 154 -10.03 -12.13 -8.36
N ALA A 155 -9.42 -11.75 -7.24
CA ALA A 155 -9.82 -10.61 -6.43
C ALA A 155 -8.60 -9.85 -5.89
N ILE A 156 -8.86 -8.68 -5.32
CA ILE A 156 -7.92 -7.94 -4.45
C ILE A 156 -8.58 -7.69 -3.10
N PHE A 157 -7.77 -7.52 -2.07
CA PHE A 157 -8.24 -7.27 -0.69
C PHE A 157 -7.69 -5.95 -0.18
N ILE A 158 -8.57 -5.12 0.37
CA ILE A 158 -8.23 -3.80 0.94
C ILE A 158 -8.83 -3.70 2.33
N SER A 159 -7.99 -3.73 3.35
CA SER A 159 -8.38 -3.46 4.73
C SER A 159 -8.27 -1.97 5.02
N ILE A 160 -9.29 -1.38 5.64
CA ILE A 160 -9.43 0.05 5.91
C ILE A 160 -9.42 0.26 7.41
N HIS A 161 -8.49 1.10 7.85
CA HIS A 161 -8.23 1.48 9.23
C HIS A 161 -7.93 2.96 9.37
N PHE A 162 -7.99 3.45 10.61
CA PHE A 162 -7.49 4.75 11.03
C PHE A 162 -6.62 4.57 12.27
N ASN A 163 -5.35 4.90 12.13
CA ASN A 163 -4.30 4.63 13.10
C ASN A 163 -4.49 5.40 14.42
N SER A 164 -3.76 4.97 15.43
CA SER A 164 -3.61 5.68 16.69
C SER A 164 -2.16 5.59 17.19
N GLY A 165 -1.68 6.64 17.84
CA GLY A 165 -0.32 6.72 18.34
C GLY A 165 -0.14 7.90 19.29
N GLY A 166 1.08 8.39 19.44
CA GLY A 166 1.33 9.63 20.18
C GLY A 166 0.54 10.81 19.58
N ARG A 167 0.22 11.80 20.43
CA ARG A 167 -0.63 12.95 20.07
C ARG A 167 -0.13 13.77 18.84
N SER A 168 1.16 13.69 18.54
CA SER A 168 1.77 14.34 17.37
C SER A 168 1.82 13.45 16.12
N ALA A 169 1.51 12.15 16.24
CA ALA A 169 1.52 11.23 15.13
C ALA A 169 0.36 11.54 14.19
N ARG A 170 0.66 11.75 12.89
CA ARG A 170 -0.34 12.03 11.84
C ARG A 170 0.15 11.56 10.49
N GLY A 171 -0.76 11.43 9.54
CA GLY A 171 -0.46 11.10 8.15
C GLY A 171 -1.05 9.78 7.68
N ILE A 172 -0.85 9.49 6.42
CA ILE A 172 -1.33 8.28 5.74
C ILE A 172 -0.22 7.25 5.71
N GLU A 173 -0.54 6.01 6.07
CA GLU A 173 0.33 4.85 5.95
C GLU A 173 -0.36 3.76 5.14
N THR A 174 0.39 2.99 4.37
CA THR A 174 -0.14 1.79 3.73
C THR A 174 0.79 0.62 4.01
N PHE A 175 0.21 -0.48 4.46
CA PHE A 175 0.96 -1.67 4.81
C PHE A 175 0.75 -2.78 3.78
N THR A 176 1.85 -3.42 3.41
CA THR A 176 1.88 -4.69 2.69
C THR A 176 2.42 -5.78 3.59
N LEU A 177 2.17 -7.05 3.22
CA LEU A 177 2.80 -8.15 3.94
C LEU A 177 4.33 -8.10 3.81
N SER A 178 5.03 -8.27 4.92
CA SER A 178 6.48 -8.44 4.91
C SER A 178 6.84 -9.74 4.17
N PRO A 179 7.73 -9.71 3.16
CA PRO A 179 8.29 -10.91 2.56
C PRO A 179 8.99 -11.79 3.58
N ALA A 180 9.18 -13.08 3.29
CA ALA A 180 10.01 -13.93 4.12
C ALA A 180 11.44 -13.37 4.22
N GLY A 181 12.01 -13.37 5.43
CA GLY A 181 13.30 -12.77 5.72
C GLY A 181 13.31 -11.24 5.88
N VAL A 182 12.15 -10.59 5.92
CA VAL A 182 12.00 -9.15 6.18
C VAL A 182 11.25 -8.95 7.50
N ALA A 183 11.81 -8.16 8.41
CA ALA A 183 11.17 -7.85 9.69
C ALA A 183 9.81 -7.12 9.53
N HIS A 184 8.96 -7.21 10.51
CA HIS A 184 7.82 -6.31 10.68
C HIS A 184 8.34 -4.89 10.91
N TYR A 185 7.73 -3.89 10.27
CA TYR A 185 8.13 -2.49 10.44
C TYR A 185 8.20 -2.08 11.91
N GLY A 186 9.32 -1.48 12.29
CA GLY A 186 9.56 -1.05 13.67
C GLY A 186 9.96 -2.16 14.64
N SER A 187 10.30 -3.35 14.13
CA SER A 187 10.77 -4.50 14.94
C SER A 187 12.07 -5.06 14.39
N ASP A 188 12.82 -5.71 15.25
CA ASP A 188 13.96 -6.53 14.83
C ASP A 188 13.49 -7.81 14.14
N ILE A 189 14.37 -8.38 13.30
CA ILE A 189 14.12 -9.63 12.61
C ILE A 189 14.06 -10.80 13.59
N LYS A 190 13.09 -11.69 13.42
CA LYS A 190 12.87 -12.88 14.25
C LYS A 190 12.91 -14.14 13.38
N SER A 191 13.18 -15.30 13.98
CA SER A 191 13.15 -16.59 13.27
C SER A 191 11.82 -16.86 12.56
N SER A 192 10.71 -16.43 13.14
CA SER A 192 9.37 -16.54 12.53
C SER A 192 9.19 -15.69 11.26
N ASP A 193 10.07 -14.70 11.03
CA ASP A 193 10.00 -13.84 9.84
C ASP A 193 10.49 -14.54 8.57
N PHE A 194 11.20 -15.65 8.70
CA PHE A 194 11.62 -16.48 7.57
C PHE A 194 10.53 -17.44 7.07
N GLN A 195 9.40 -17.54 7.78
CA GLN A 195 8.28 -18.36 7.36
C GLN A 195 7.48 -17.66 6.27
N THR A 196 7.27 -18.37 5.14
CA THR A 196 6.36 -17.92 4.08
C THR A 196 4.91 -18.05 4.54
N ARG A 197 4.08 -17.06 4.26
CA ARG A 197 2.64 -17.00 4.55
C ARG A 197 1.84 -17.02 3.24
N ASN A 198 0.54 -17.31 3.31
CA ASN A 198 -0.32 -17.33 2.11
C ASN A 198 -0.22 -16.04 1.29
N GLY A 199 -0.29 -14.89 1.93
CA GLY A 199 -0.21 -13.59 1.28
C GLY A 199 1.12 -13.31 0.57
N ASN A 200 2.22 -14.03 0.91
CA ASN A 200 3.53 -13.84 0.26
C ASN A 200 3.57 -14.30 -1.20
N GLN A 201 2.59 -15.09 -1.65
CA GLN A 201 2.45 -15.42 -3.06
C GLN A 201 2.21 -14.17 -3.92
N ASN A 202 1.74 -13.10 -3.30
CA ASN A 202 1.38 -11.84 -3.94
C ASN A 202 2.31 -10.67 -3.61
N ASP A 203 3.52 -10.89 -3.06
CA ASP A 203 4.42 -9.81 -2.59
C ASP A 203 4.53 -8.65 -3.57
N SER A 204 4.78 -8.93 -4.85
CA SER A 204 4.90 -7.90 -5.89
C SER A 204 3.57 -7.20 -6.19
N ALA A 205 2.48 -7.96 -6.24
CA ALA A 205 1.14 -7.42 -6.45
C ALA A 205 0.65 -6.56 -5.28
N ASN A 206 0.97 -6.98 -4.03
CA ASN A 206 0.68 -6.22 -2.82
C ASN A 206 1.33 -4.83 -2.87
N VAL A 207 2.61 -4.75 -3.24
CA VAL A 207 3.35 -3.49 -3.32
C VAL A 207 2.82 -2.59 -4.44
N ALA A 208 2.53 -3.14 -5.61
CA ALA A 208 1.95 -2.38 -6.71
C ALA A 208 0.55 -1.82 -6.35
N LEU A 209 -0.29 -2.64 -5.69
CA LEU A 209 -1.59 -2.21 -5.18
C LEU A 209 -1.45 -1.13 -4.11
N ALA A 210 -0.55 -1.32 -3.14
CA ALA A 210 -0.27 -0.34 -2.10
C ALA A 210 0.18 1.00 -2.70
N THR A 211 1.04 0.98 -3.70
CA THR A 211 1.53 2.19 -4.37
C THR A 211 0.39 2.96 -5.04
N ALA A 212 -0.48 2.25 -5.76
CA ALA A 212 -1.65 2.87 -6.38
C ALA A 212 -2.58 3.49 -5.33
N VAL A 213 -2.92 2.74 -4.26
CA VAL A 213 -3.83 3.21 -3.21
C VAL A 213 -3.22 4.39 -2.45
N HIS A 214 -1.99 4.26 -1.99
CA HIS A 214 -1.30 5.29 -1.21
C HIS A 214 -1.21 6.61 -1.99
N SER A 215 -0.75 6.57 -3.24
CA SER A 215 -0.61 7.75 -4.09
C SER A 215 -1.95 8.45 -4.38
N GLN A 216 -2.99 7.67 -4.68
CA GLN A 216 -4.30 8.24 -5.01
C GLN A 216 -5.02 8.79 -3.79
N VAL A 217 -4.88 8.16 -2.62
CA VAL A 217 -5.45 8.67 -1.36
C VAL A 217 -4.76 9.96 -0.95
N LEU A 218 -3.42 10.02 -0.96
CA LEU A 218 -2.66 11.25 -0.70
C LEU A 218 -3.06 12.37 -1.66
N GLY A 219 -3.16 12.08 -2.95
CA GLY A 219 -3.56 13.06 -3.96
C GLY A 219 -4.99 13.59 -3.77
N LYS A 220 -5.92 12.77 -3.27
CA LYS A 220 -7.31 13.19 -2.99
C LYS A 220 -7.46 13.99 -1.71
N ILE A 221 -6.73 13.63 -0.66
CA ILE A 221 -6.71 14.37 0.61
C ILE A 221 -5.95 15.69 0.45
N GLY A 222 -4.91 15.71 -0.38
CA GLY A 222 -4.02 16.84 -0.60
C GLY A 222 -2.87 16.89 0.41
N VAL A 223 -1.66 17.14 -0.09
CA VAL A 223 -0.40 17.13 0.67
C VAL A 223 -0.36 18.18 1.81
N ASN A 224 -1.17 19.23 1.73
CA ASN A 224 -1.26 20.25 2.78
C ASN A 224 -2.12 19.79 3.99
N ASN A 225 -2.93 18.75 3.82
CA ASN A 225 -3.85 18.26 4.84
C ASN A 225 -3.31 17.06 5.61
N THR A 226 -2.32 16.36 5.06
CA THR A 226 -1.77 15.15 5.66
C THR A 226 -0.29 14.97 5.36
N LEU A 227 0.37 14.03 6.03
CA LEU A 227 1.75 13.65 5.78
C LEU A 227 1.81 12.30 5.06
N ASP A 228 2.75 12.17 4.15
CA ASP A 228 3.15 10.88 3.59
C ASP A 228 4.06 10.15 4.60
N ARG A 229 3.53 9.10 5.25
CA ARG A 229 4.28 8.23 6.16
C ARG A 229 4.81 6.98 5.46
N GLY A 230 4.46 6.81 4.20
CA GLY A 230 5.02 5.81 3.31
C GLY A 230 4.32 4.47 3.29
N ILE A 231 4.78 3.67 2.34
CA ILE A 231 4.43 2.27 2.21
C ILE A 231 5.40 1.46 3.06
N LYS A 232 4.87 0.64 3.95
CA LYS A 232 5.57 -0.13 4.97
C LYS A 232 5.24 -1.61 4.84
N ARG A 233 6.00 -2.44 5.54
CA ARG A 233 5.81 -3.89 5.55
C ARG A 233 5.50 -4.39 6.95
N ALA A 234 4.44 -5.16 7.08
CA ALA A 234 3.99 -5.68 8.37
C ALA A 234 3.38 -7.09 8.23
N ARG A 235 3.26 -7.82 9.35
CA ARG A 235 2.63 -9.14 9.39
C ARG A 235 1.29 -9.08 10.10
N PHE A 236 0.41 -8.18 9.66
CA PHE A 236 -0.96 -8.18 10.14
C PHE A 236 -1.67 -9.47 9.71
N SER A 237 -2.46 -10.05 10.61
CA SER A 237 -3.08 -11.36 10.41
C SER A 237 -3.91 -11.44 9.13
N VAL A 238 -4.67 -10.39 8.82
CA VAL A 238 -5.45 -10.33 7.58
C VAL A 238 -4.57 -10.37 6.33
N LEU A 239 -3.38 -9.76 6.36
CA LEU A 239 -2.43 -9.79 5.24
C LEU A 239 -1.71 -11.13 5.11
N THR A 240 -1.46 -11.83 6.25
CA THR A 240 -0.77 -13.13 6.22
C THR A 240 -1.67 -14.25 5.72
N GLY A 241 -2.98 -14.19 5.99
CA GLY A 241 -3.93 -15.26 5.71
C GLY A 241 -4.61 -15.17 4.35
N VAL A 242 -4.79 -13.97 3.79
CA VAL A 242 -5.50 -13.75 2.53
C VAL A 242 -4.67 -14.23 1.34
N LYS A 243 -5.31 -14.98 0.42
CA LYS A 243 -4.67 -15.56 -0.78
C LYS A 243 -4.61 -14.62 -1.99
N TYR A 244 -5.15 -13.42 -1.90
CA TYR A 244 -5.20 -12.40 -2.95
C TYR A 244 -4.18 -11.30 -2.71
N PRO A 245 -3.85 -10.46 -3.72
CA PRO A 245 -3.15 -9.21 -3.48
C PRO A 245 -3.87 -8.41 -2.40
N ALA A 246 -3.15 -8.06 -1.33
CA ALA A 246 -3.73 -7.53 -0.11
C ALA A 246 -2.92 -6.36 0.46
N ILE A 247 -3.64 -5.35 0.94
CA ILE A 247 -3.07 -4.19 1.65
C ILE A 247 -3.93 -3.82 2.86
N LEU A 248 -3.32 -3.07 3.80
CA LEU A 248 -4.02 -2.35 4.86
C LEU A 248 -3.68 -0.87 4.75
N LEU A 249 -4.70 -0.04 4.63
CA LEU A 249 -4.60 1.41 4.60
C LEU A 249 -4.94 1.99 5.96
N GLU A 250 -4.06 2.82 6.48
CA GLU A 250 -4.30 3.72 7.61
C GLU A 250 -4.61 5.11 7.07
N GLY A 251 -5.88 5.47 7.10
CA GLY A 251 -6.43 6.69 6.51
C GLY A 251 -6.23 7.95 7.35
N GLY A 252 -5.29 7.97 8.29
CA GLY A 252 -4.98 9.06 9.23
C GLY A 252 -4.94 8.56 10.67
N PHE A 253 -4.64 9.46 11.61
CA PHE A 253 -4.45 9.13 13.04
C PHE A 253 -5.60 9.68 13.89
N MET A 254 -6.36 8.78 14.51
CA MET A 254 -7.45 9.08 15.46
C MET A 254 -6.98 9.90 16.65
N SER A 255 -5.72 9.71 17.09
CA SER A 255 -5.10 10.38 18.23
C SER A 255 -4.65 11.81 17.94
N HIS A 256 -4.53 12.21 16.67
CA HIS A 256 -4.08 13.56 16.31
C HIS A 256 -5.26 14.54 16.24
N PRO A 257 -5.25 15.65 17.00
CA PRO A 257 -6.42 16.52 17.13
C PRO A 257 -6.94 17.11 15.81
N TYR A 258 -6.02 17.44 14.90
CA TYR A 258 -6.39 17.96 13.58
C TYR A 258 -7.00 16.87 12.69
N GLU A 259 -6.38 15.68 12.61
CA GLU A 259 -6.88 14.59 11.77
C GLU A 259 -8.19 14.01 12.33
N ALA A 260 -8.36 13.95 13.65
CA ALA A 260 -9.62 13.61 14.28
C ALA A 260 -10.78 14.52 13.81
N ARG A 261 -10.54 15.83 13.69
CA ARG A 261 -11.53 16.77 13.12
C ARG A 261 -11.77 16.54 11.63
N LEU A 262 -10.73 16.23 10.87
CA LEU A 262 -10.88 15.91 9.44
C LEU A 262 -11.78 14.69 9.24
N MET A 263 -11.63 13.65 10.07
CA MET A 263 -12.44 12.43 9.99
C MET A 263 -13.94 12.67 10.27
N GLU A 264 -14.29 13.69 11.06
CA GLU A 264 -15.68 14.09 11.24
C GLU A 264 -16.29 14.78 10.01
N ASN A 265 -15.46 15.31 9.13
CA ASN A 265 -15.92 15.89 7.89
C ASN A 265 -16.19 14.77 6.85
N PRO A 266 -17.45 14.59 6.40
CA PRO A 266 -17.77 13.56 5.41
C PRO A 266 -16.91 13.67 4.13
N LYS A 267 -16.54 14.89 3.73
CA LYS A 267 -15.67 15.10 2.55
C LYS A 267 -14.30 14.43 2.67
N TYR A 268 -13.78 14.30 3.90
CA TYR A 268 -12.52 13.60 4.13
C TYR A 268 -12.65 12.08 3.88
N LEU A 269 -13.70 11.48 4.44
CA LEU A 269 -13.96 10.04 4.25
C LEU A 269 -14.26 9.73 2.78
N THR A 270 -15.04 10.61 2.12
CA THR A 270 -15.29 10.53 0.67
C THR A 270 -14.00 10.67 -0.15
N ALA A 271 -13.07 11.54 0.26
CA ALA A 271 -11.78 11.67 -0.41
C ALA A 271 -10.95 10.38 -0.29
N VAL A 272 -10.94 9.74 0.90
CA VAL A 272 -10.29 8.44 1.11
C VAL A 272 -10.92 7.37 0.21
N ALA A 273 -12.24 7.21 0.24
CA ALA A 273 -12.97 6.23 -0.58
C ALA A 273 -12.74 6.46 -2.09
N THR A 274 -12.79 7.72 -2.54
CA THR A 274 -12.54 8.10 -3.94
C THR A 274 -11.11 7.80 -4.35
N GLY A 275 -10.12 8.09 -3.50
CA GLY A 275 -8.72 7.77 -3.71
C GLY A 275 -8.53 6.27 -3.92
N ILE A 276 -9.09 5.43 -3.04
CA ILE A 276 -9.02 3.97 -3.17
C ILE A 276 -9.71 3.52 -4.46
N SER A 277 -10.91 4.02 -4.77
CA SER A 277 -11.65 3.65 -5.99
C SER A 277 -10.88 3.98 -7.28
N ASN A 278 -10.21 5.13 -7.34
CA ASN A 278 -9.36 5.51 -8.46
C ASN A 278 -8.13 4.61 -8.56
N ALA A 279 -7.54 4.29 -7.41
CA ALA A 279 -6.38 3.41 -7.32
C ALA A 279 -6.66 2.00 -7.84
N VAL A 280 -7.83 1.43 -7.54
CA VAL A 280 -8.22 0.09 -8.05
C VAL A 280 -8.20 0.08 -9.59
N THR A 281 -8.74 1.10 -10.24
CA THR A 281 -8.72 1.23 -11.70
C THR A 281 -7.30 1.44 -12.23
N LEU A 282 -6.50 2.27 -11.55
CA LEU A 282 -5.11 2.52 -11.93
C LEU A 282 -4.27 1.25 -11.81
N TYR A 283 -4.37 0.54 -10.68
CA TYR A 283 -3.69 -0.72 -10.45
C TYR A 283 -4.06 -1.76 -11.52
N GLN A 284 -5.36 -1.96 -11.77
CA GLN A 284 -5.82 -2.91 -12.79
C GLN A 284 -5.20 -2.62 -14.16
N ARG A 285 -5.19 -1.35 -14.58
CA ARG A 285 -4.56 -0.94 -15.85
C ARG A 285 -3.06 -1.21 -15.85
N ALA A 286 -2.35 -0.88 -14.78
CA ALA A 286 -0.90 -1.02 -14.68
C ALA A 286 -0.44 -2.49 -14.78
N VAL A 287 -1.14 -3.41 -14.11
CA VAL A 287 -0.79 -4.84 -14.11
C VAL A 287 -1.33 -5.59 -15.32
N SER A 288 -2.35 -5.04 -16.02
CA SER A 288 -2.88 -5.63 -17.27
C SER A 288 -2.16 -5.13 -18.51
N TYR A 289 -1.38 -4.05 -18.40
CA TYR A 289 -0.65 -3.51 -19.54
C TYR A 289 0.46 -4.46 -19.98
N ARG A 290 0.27 -5.13 -21.11
CA ARG A 290 1.34 -5.88 -21.76
C ARG A 290 2.03 -4.96 -22.76
N LYS A 291 3.33 -4.73 -22.56
CA LYS A 291 4.14 -4.04 -23.56
C LYS A 291 4.03 -4.85 -24.87
N PRO A 292 3.71 -4.22 -26.01
CA PRO A 292 3.75 -4.93 -27.30
C PRO A 292 5.09 -5.63 -27.43
N ALA A 293 5.07 -6.88 -27.90
CA ALA A 293 6.31 -7.57 -28.27
C ALA A 293 7.08 -6.65 -29.22
N ALA A 294 8.39 -6.47 -28.97
CA ALA A 294 9.23 -5.77 -29.94
C ALA A 294 9.05 -6.46 -31.28
N ALA A 295 8.76 -5.68 -32.33
CA ALA A 295 8.74 -6.23 -33.70
C ALA A 295 10.07 -6.95 -33.92
N PRO A 296 10.06 -8.14 -34.55
CA PRO A 296 11.30 -8.81 -34.88
C PRO A 296 12.17 -7.84 -35.68
N ALA A 297 13.43 -7.69 -35.27
CA ALA A 297 14.40 -6.93 -36.05
C ALA A 297 14.44 -7.49 -37.47
N GLN A 298 14.12 -6.65 -38.45
CA GLN A 298 14.28 -6.96 -39.88
C GLN A 298 15.76 -6.97 -40.21
#